data_3cec1914a9ed8e1ce5596e3093f4a274
#
_entry.id   3cec1914a9ed8e1ce5596e3093f4a274
#
_cell.length_a   1.000
_cell.length_b   1.000
_cell.length_c   1.000
_cell.angle_alpha   90.00
_cell.angle_beta   90.00
_cell.angle_gamma   90.00
#
_symmetry.space_group_name_H-M   'P 1'
#
loop_
_entity.id
_entity.type
_entity.pdbx_description
1 polymer ?
#
loop_
_entity_poly.entity_id
_entity_poly.type
_entity_poly.pdbx_seq_one_letter_code
_entity_poly.pdbx_strand_id
1 'polypeptide(L)'
;MRASAFGWRGSAKAIERLKSASAEIRAVNRADPVTAADGVVALAARIWPAFEHIDTSSGALGTAVRRTLDDLVPIVFAAPADENTRTKWLEQLRAAIEDDGVDYLAPISGRFGEIAAYPALMTLHADRDLDLIHRAWSDWERYAHVGTATLTLSCLLEAGRHDELLALLAVKKTRLWFDDKFGAEALIRQGREDDALAYAETLLEGDRQTWGHHDICRFCEAIMVRQGKADDAYRRYGLPTASGNTWLAMWRDMVKRYPDRDARALLEDLIALHVRKGKWFAAAKTATYFDIALDCAADH
;
A
#
# COMPACT_ATOMS: atom_id res chain seq x y z
N MET A 1 -26.38 -11.07 -21.44
CA MET A 1 -25.68 -11.07 -20.10
C MET A 1 -25.87 -12.43 -19.46
N ARG A 2 -24.82 -13.16 -19.11
CA ARG A 2 -24.95 -14.50 -18.51
C ARG A 2 -25.16 -14.33 -17.01
N ALA A 3 -26.29 -14.81 -16.48
CA ALA A 3 -26.68 -14.77 -15.06
C ALA A 3 -25.64 -15.34 -14.05
N SER A 4 -24.57 -15.98 -14.54
CA SER A 4 -23.49 -16.53 -13.72
C SER A 4 -22.39 -15.51 -13.34
N ALA A 5 -22.45 -14.25 -13.81
CA ALA A 5 -21.47 -13.21 -13.49
C ALA A 5 -21.73 -12.56 -12.13
N PHE A 6 -22.96 -12.62 -11.62
CA PHE A 6 -23.42 -11.96 -10.39
C PHE A 6 -23.27 -12.79 -9.11
N GLY A 7 -22.53 -13.89 -9.11
CA GLY A 7 -22.39 -14.74 -7.95
C GLY A 7 -20.94 -14.94 -7.49
N TRP A 8 -20.75 -15.47 -6.29
CA TRP A 8 -19.45 -15.87 -5.68
C TRP A 8 -18.50 -16.61 -6.63
N ARG A 9 -19.07 -17.36 -7.59
CA ARG A 9 -18.32 -18.05 -8.64
C ARG A 9 -17.66 -17.09 -9.65
N GLY A 10 -18.19 -15.87 -9.82
CA GLY A 10 -17.63 -14.84 -10.69
C GLY A 10 -16.30 -14.33 -10.17
N SER A 11 -16.26 -13.95 -8.89
CA SER A 11 -15.03 -13.46 -8.22
C SER A 11 -13.92 -14.51 -8.19
N ALA A 12 -14.26 -15.79 -7.90
CA ALA A 12 -13.25 -16.87 -7.91
C ALA A 12 -12.61 -17.08 -9.29
N LYS A 13 -13.42 -17.06 -10.38
CA LYS A 13 -12.90 -17.16 -11.74
C LYS A 13 -12.09 -15.95 -12.16
N ALA A 14 -12.46 -14.75 -11.72
CA ALA A 14 -11.71 -13.52 -11.96
C ALA A 14 -10.31 -13.59 -11.30
N ILE A 15 -10.27 -14.04 -10.04
CA ILE A 15 -9.01 -14.23 -9.29
C ILE A 15 -8.12 -15.28 -9.97
N GLU A 16 -8.69 -16.37 -10.46
CA GLU A 16 -7.92 -17.40 -11.19
C GLU A 16 -7.32 -16.84 -12.48
N ARG A 17 -8.09 -16.06 -13.24
CA ARG A 17 -7.58 -15.39 -14.46
C ARG A 17 -6.49 -14.38 -14.17
N LEU A 18 -6.61 -13.60 -13.08
CA LEU A 18 -5.55 -12.70 -12.63
C LEU A 18 -4.26 -13.44 -12.32
N LYS A 19 -4.35 -14.59 -11.61
CA LYS A 19 -3.20 -15.43 -11.32
C LYS A 19 -2.54 -15.97 -12.60
N SER A 20 -3.35 -16.44 -13.56
CA SER A 20 -2.84 -16.93 -14.85
C SER A 20 -2.11 -15.83 -15.61
N ALA A 21 -2.75 -14.66 -15.78
CA ALA A 21 -2.14 -13.51 -16.46
C ALA A 21 -0.83 -13.07 -15.76
N SER A 22 -0.83 -13.01 -14.44
CA SER A 22 0.38 -12.68 -13.66
C SER A 22 1.51 -13.69 -13.89
N ALA A 23 1.20 -14.99 -13.95
CA ALA A 23 2.20 -16.03 -14.20
C ALA A 23 2.79 -15.91 -15.62
N GLU A 24 1.96 -15.65 -16.63
CA GLU A 24 2.38 -15.43 -18.02
C GLU A 24 3.30 -14.20 -18.15
N ILE A 25 2.90 -13.05 -17.57
CA ILE A 25 3.69 -11.82 -17.56
C ILE A 25 5.07 -12.08 -16.93
N ARG A 26 5.12 -12.73 -15.78
CA ARG A 26 6.39 -13.05 -15.10
C ARG A 26 7.26 -14.02 -15.91
N ALA A 27 6.67 -14.94 -16.64
CA ALA A 27 7.41 -15.84 -17.52
C ALA A 27 8.08 -15.06 -18.66
N VAL A 28 7.34 -14.14 -19.31
CA VAL A 28 7.84 -13.27 -20.38
C VAL A 28 8.93 -12.33 -19.86
N ASN A 29 8.79 -11.78 -18.66
CA ASN A 29 9.74 -10.81 -18.07
C ASN A 29 11.20 -11.32 -18.02
N ARG A 30 11.40 -12.64 -17.98
CA ARG A 30 12.76 -13.21 -17.96
C ARG A 30 13.49 -13.07 -19.27
N ALA A 31 12.77 -13.03 -20.38
CA ALA A 31 13.34 -12.96 -21.74
C ALA A 31 13.15 -11.58 -22.37
N ASP A 32 12.02 -10.93 -22.13
CA ASP A 32 11.64 -9.64 -22.71
C ASP A 32 10.89 -8.78 -21.68
N PRO A 33 11.64 -7.97 -20.87
CA PRO A 33 11.04 -7.11 -19.88
C PRO A 33 10.10 -6.04 -20.44
N VAL A 34 10.33 -5.55 -21.67
CA VAL A 34 9.49 -4.52 -22.29
C VAL A 34 8.13 -5.12 -22.68
N THR A 35 8.12 -6.27 -23.35
CA THR A 35 6.87 -6.98 -23.64
C THR A 35 6.12 -7.39 -22.36
N ALA A 36 6.83 -7.76 -21.30
CA ALA A 36 6.19 -8.05 -20.02
C ALA A 36 5.52 -6.80 -19.41
N ALA A 37 6.19 -5.66 -19.48
CA ALA A 37 5.63 -4.37 -19.05
C ALA A 37 4.39 -3.97 -19.87
N ASP A 38 4.42 -4.14 -21.20
CA ASP A 38 3.23 -3.99 -22.05
C ASP A 38 2.07 -4.87 -21.56
N GLY A 39 2.38 -6.11 -21.16
CA GLY A 39 1.41 -7.04 -20.60
C GLY A 39 0.79 -6.53 -19.28
N VAL A 40 1.58 -5.92 -18.39
CA VAL A 40 1.08 -5.30 -17.15
C VAL A 40 0.16 -4.12 -17.45
N VAL A 41 0.58 -3.23 -18.35
CA VAL A 41 -0.21 -2.05 -18.77
C VAL A 41 -1.54 -2.50 -19.38
N ALA A 42 -1.50 -3.48 -20.29
CA ALA A 42 -2.68 -4.03 -20.92
C ALA A 42 -3.62 -4.73 -19.93
N LEU A 43 -3.06 -5.42 -18.89
CA LEU A 43 -3.84 -6.01 -17.82
C LEU A 43 -4.53 -4.92 -17.00
N ALA A 44 -3.80 -3.90 -16.57
CA ALA A 44 -4.33 -2.78 -15.80
C ALA A 44 -5.51 -2.09 -16.50
N ALA A 45 -5.37 -1.77 -17.78
CA ALA A 45 -6.42 -1.16 -18.58
C ALA A 45 -7.69 -2.01 -18.75
N ARG A 46 -7.62 -3.31 -18.43
CA ARG A 46 -8.76 -4.23 -18.55
C ARG A 46 -9.40 -4.60 -17.20
N ILE A 47 -8.79 -4.23 -16.09
CA ILE A 47 -9.28 -4.62 -14.76
C ILE A 47 -10.68 -4.05 -14.53
N TRP A 48 -10.85 -2.74 -14.60
CA TRP A 48 -12.15 -2.13 -14.35
C TRP A 48 -13.24 -2.59 -15.34
N PRO A 49 -13.06 -2.52 -16.66
CA PRO A 49 -14.08 -2.99 -17.60
C PRO A 49 -14.45 -4.47 -17.45
N ALA A 50 -13.51 -5.30 -16.97
CA ALA A 50 -13.76 -6.72 -16.76
C ALA A 50 -14.52 -7.01 -15.45
N PHE A 51 -14.36 -6.14 -14.43
CA PHE A 51 -14.81 -6.42 -13.07
C PHE A 51 -15.94 -5.51 -12.57
N GLU A 52 -16.29 -4.44 -13.29
CA GLU A 52 -17.34 -3.48 -12.92
C GLU A 52 -18.72 -4.13 -12.63
N HIS A 53 -18.97 -5.30 -13.23
CA HIS A 53 -20.22 -6.06 -13.06
C HIS A 53 -20.06 -7.30 -12.17
N ILE A 54 -18.92 -7.47 -11.48
CA ILE A 54 -18.70 -8.61 -10.58
C ILE A 54 -19.03 -8.20 -9.14
N ASP A 55 -19.71 -9.07 -8.41
CA ASP A 55 -19.93 -8.86 -6.97
C ASP A 55 -18.61 -8.89 -6.21
N THR A 56 -18.26 -7.76 -5.61
CA THR A 56 -17.02 -7.55 -4.85
C THR A 56 -17.25 -7.39 -3.35
N SER A 57 -18.47 -7.61 -2.88
CA SER A 57 -18.89 -7.41 -1.48
C SER A 57 -18.03 -8.15 -0.45
N SER A 58 -17.41 -9.28 -0.85
CA SER A 58 -16.50 -10.04 0.02
C SER A 58 -15.10 -9.42 0.19
N GLY A 59 -14.74 -8.38 -0.60
CA GLY A 59 -13.41 -7.79 -0.66
C GLY A 59 -12.31 -8.68 -1.26
N ALA A 60 -12.60 -9.97 -1.54
CA ALA A 60 -11.60 -10.92 -1.99
C ALA A 60 -11.01 -10.56 -3.36
N LEU A 61 -11.84 -10.09 -4.29
CA LEU A 61 -11.38 -9.67 -5.62
C LEU A 61 -10.50 -8.43 -5.52
N GLY A 62 -10.91 -7.39 -4.78
CA GLY A 62 -10.12 -6.18 -4.57
C GLY A 62 -8.75 -6.48 -3.94
N THR A 63 -8.72 -7.36 -2.94
CA THR A 63 -7.47 -7.82 -2.33
C THR A 63 -6.57 -8.56 -3.33
N ALA A 64 -7.15 -9.40 -4.19
CA ALA A 64 -6.39 -10.14 -5.20
C ALA A 64 -5.83 -9.21 -6.29
N VAL A 65 -6.63 -8.23 -6.74
CA VAL A 65 -6.18 -7.21 -7.71
C VAL A 65 -5.01 -6.42 -7.14
N ARG A 66 -5.17 -5.86 -5.93
CA ARG A 66 -4.12 -5.07 -5.27
C ARG A 66 -2.81 -5.85 -5.17
N ARG A 67 -2.83 -7.07 -4.62
CA ARG A 67 -1.64 -7.92 -4.51
C ARG A 67 -1.01 -8.23 -5.87
N THR A 68 -1.84 -8.51 -6.88
CA THR A 68 -1.34 -8.79 -8.23
C THR A 68 -0.63 -7.58 -8.81
N LEU A 69 -1.20 -6.39 -8.67
CA LEU A 69 -0.59 -5.15 -9.17
C LEU A 69 0.65 -4.75 -8.36
N ASP A 70 0.62 -4.86 -7.03
CA ASP A 70 1.81 -4.62 -6.18
C ASP A 70 2.99 -5.48 -6.62
N ASP A 71 2.72 -6.74 -7.01
CA ASP A 71 3.72 -7.68 -7.48
C ASP A 71 4.19 -7.42 -8.93
N LEU A 72 3.36 -6.84 -9.79
CA LEU A 72 3.64 -6.66 -11.23
C LEU A 72 4.17 -5.26 -11.58
N VAL A 73 3.78 -4.22 -10.86
CA VAL A 73 4.22 -2.83 -11.12
C VAL A 73 5.75 -2.70 -11.16
N PRO A 74 6.54 -3.42 -10.32
CA PRO A 74 8.00 -3.43 -10.44
C PRO A 74 8.54 -3.81 -11.82
N ILE A 75 7.81 -4.63 -12.57
CA ILE A 75 8.19 -5.00 -13.95
C ILE A 75 8.14 -3.78 -14.86
N VAL A 76 7.13 -2.92 -14.69
CA VAL A 76 6.93 -1.76 -15.56
C VAL A 76 8.03 -0.72 -15.35
N PHE A 77 8.32 -0.32 -14.10
CA PHE A 77 9.33 0.71 -13.89
C PHE A 77 10.77 0.19 -14.11
N ALA A 78 11.03 -1.10 -13.92
CA ALA A 78 12.34 -1.70 -14.17
C ALA A 78 12.61 -2.01 -15.67
N ALA A 79 11.56 -2.02 -16.52
CA ALA A 79 11.71 -2.31 -17.94
C ALA A 79 12.59 -1.26 -18.65
N PRO A 80 13.57 -1.66 -19.49
CA PRO A 80 14.45 -0.74 -20.21
C PRO A 80 13.76 -0.15 -21.45
N ALA A 81 12.61 0.52 -21.24
CA ALA A 81 11.82 1.12 -22.30
C ALA A 81 12.27 2.56 -22.58
N ASP A 82 12.21 2.96 -23.83
CA ASP A 82 12.46 4.35 -24.24
C ASP A 82 11.31 5.30 -23.84
N GLU A 83 11.56 6.60 -23.97
CA GLU A 83 10.61 7.63 -23.57
C GLU A 83 9.29 7.54 -24.35
N ASN A 84 9.33 7.21 -25.64
CA ASN A 84 8.12 7.07 -26.45
C ASN A 84 7.25 5.89 -26.00
N THR A 85 7.86 4.77 -25.66
CA THR A 85 7.18 3.60 -25.12
C THR A 85 6.56 3.93 -23.77
N ARG A 86 7.30 4.60 -22.90
CA ARG A 86 6.79 5.02 -21.60
C ARG A 86 5.63 6.02 -21.71
N THR A 87 5.73 6.97 -22.62
CA THR A 87 4.62 7.91 -22.91
C THR A 87 3.33 7.15 -23.25
N LYS A 88 3.40 6.12 -24.10
CA LYS A 88 2.24 5.30 -24.43
C LYS A 88 1.68 4.55 -23.20
N TRP A 89 2.55 3.98 -22.38
CA TRP A 89 2.13 3.30 -21.16
C TRP A 89 1.43 4.25 -20.20
N LEU A 90 2.02 5.42 -19.97
CA LEU A 90 1.48 6.41 -19.04
C LEU A 90 0.11 6.94 -19.48
N GLU A 91 -0.08 7.23 -20.79
CA GLU A 91 -1.39 7.67 -21.28
C GLU A 91 -2.44 6.55 -21.16
N GLN A 92 -2.07 5.30 -21.43
CA GLN A 92 -2.97 4.16 -21.27
C GLN A 92 -3.32 3.89 -19.81
N LEU A 93 -2.34 3.94 -18.90
CA LEU A 93 -2.55 3.77 -17.46
C LEU A 93 -3.37 4.91 -16.87
N ARG A 94 -3.10 6.15 -17.30
CA ARG A 94 -3.86 7.33 -16.89
C ARG A 94 -5.33 7.20 -17.26
N ALA A 95 -5.62 6.88 -18.51
CA ALA A 95 -7.00 6.66 -18.96
C ALA A 95 -7.69 5.55 -18.14
N ALA A 96 -6.97 4.48 -17.82
CA ALA A 96 -7.51 3.40 -16.99
C ALA A 96 -7.78 3.84 -15.53
N ILE A 97 -6.91 4.70 -14.96
CA ILE A 97 -7.09 5.26 -13.61
C ILE A 97 -8.29 6.22 -13.57
N GLU A 98 -8.46 7.05 -14.60
CA GLU A 98 -9.58 7.98 -14.71
C GLU A 98 -10.93 7.26 -14.85
N ASP A 99 -10.94 6.06 -15.44
CA ASP A 99 -12.14 5.21 -15.62
C ASP A 99 -12.41 4.29 -14.42
N ASP A 100 -11.44 4.11 -13.51
CA ASP A 100 -11.55 3.17 -12.38
C ASP A 100 -12.51 3.66 -11.28
N GLY A 101 -13.67 3.03 -11.21
CA GLY A 101 -14.74 3.42 -10.28
C GLY A 101 -14.55 2.99 -8.82
N VAL A 102 -13.52 2.17 -8.50
CA VAL A 102 -13.34 1.57 -7.15
C VAL A 102 -11.89 1.49 -6.67
N ASP A 103 -10.99 2.27 -7.26
CA ASP A 103 -9.57 2.35 -6.90
C ASP A 103 -8.80 1.01 -6.98
N TYR A 104 -9.15 0.15 -7.93
CA TYR A 104 -8.39 -1.08 -8.20
C TYR A 104 -6.94 -0.77 -8.58
N LEU A 105 -6.73 0.33 -9.29
CA LEU A 105 -5.44 0.76 -9.82
C LEU A 105 -4.62 1.62 -8.84
N ALA A 106 -5.04 1.72 -7.58
CA ALA A 106 -4.29 2.44 -6.54
C ALA A 106 -2.79 2.06 -6.45
N PRO A 107 -2.37 0.78 -6.61
CA PRO A 107 -0.95 0.43 -6.66
C PRO A 107 -0.19 1.09 -7.82
N ILE A 108 -0.83 1.30 -8.97
CA ILE A 108 -0.26 1.95 -10.14
C ILE A 108 -0.22 3.47 -9.93
N SER A 109 -1.34 4.07 -9.48
CA SER A 109 -1.42 5.51 -9.19
C SER A 109 -0.36 5.93 -8.18
N GLY A 110 -0.16 5.11 -7.14
CA GLY A 110 0.81 5.38 -6.08
C GLY A 110 2.27 5.31 -6.52
N ARG A 111 2.56 4.71 -7.67
CA ARG A 111 3.91 4.51 -8.23
C ARG A 111 4.05 5.06 -9.66
N PHE A 112 3.14 5.92 -10.04
CA PHE A 112 3.07 6.44 -11.40
C PHE A 112 4.32 7.24 -11.79
N GLY A 113 4.88 8.01 -10.85
CA GLY A 113 6.14 8.73 -11.04
C GLY A 113 7.33 7.79 -11.29
N GLU A 114 7.42 6.65 -10.57
CA GLU A 114 8.44 5.62 -10.82
C GLU A 114 8.27 4.99 -12.22
N ILE A 115 7.01 4.73 -12.62
CA ILE A 115 6.70 4.20 -13.97
C ILE A 115 7.10 5.21 -15.04
N ALA A 116 6.96 6.51 -14.81
CA ALA A 116 7.34 7.56 -15.73
C ALA A 116 8.85 7.52 -16.07
N ALA A 117 9.70 7.26 -15.07
CA ALA A 117 11.15 7.05 -15.17
C ALA A 117 11.96 8.23 -15.75
N TYR A 118 11.38 9.05 -16.63
CA TYR A 118 12.01 10.20 -17.27
C TYR A 118 11.56 11.51 -16.59
N PRO A 119 12.47 12.41 -16.20
CA PRO A 119 12.11 13.68 -15.53
C PRO A 119 11.09 14.51 -16.31
N ALA A 120 11.18 14.53 -17.65
CA ALA A 120 10.23 15.25 -18.51
C ALA A 120 8.80 14.69 -18.38
N LEU A 121 8.66 13.37 -18.35
CA LEU A 121 7.35 12.70 -18.20
C LEU A 121 6.78 12.88 -16.79
N MET A 122 7.64 12.78 -15.76
CA MET A 122 7.21 13.07 -14.38
C MET A 122 6.66 14.48 -14.25
N THR A 123 7.38 15.48 -14.78
CA THR A 123 6.95 16.89 -14.76
C THR A 123 5.66 17.08 -15.55
N LEU A 124 5.58 16.53 -16.76
CA LEU A 124 4.37 16.63 -17.60
C LEU A 124 3.11 16.12 -16.87
N HIS A 125 3.20 14.94 -16.25
CA HIS A 125 2.06 14.34 -15.58
C HIS A 125 1.77 14.98 -14.21
N ALA A 126 2.76 15.55 -13.53
CA ALA A 126 2.55 16.35 -12.33
C ALA A 126 1.79 17.65 -12.65
N ASP A 127 2.22 18.38 -13.69
CA ASP A 127 1.65 19.68 -14.03
C ASP A 127 0.22 19.60 -14.58
N ARG A 128 -0.10 18.48 -15.23
CA ARG A 128 -1.38 18.30 -15.94
C ARG A 128 -2.61 18.56 -15.08
N ASP A 129 -2.60 18.12 -13.81
CA ASP A 129 -3.75 18.24 -12.91
C ASP A 129 -3.47 19.10 -11.68
N LEU A 130 -2.28 19.65 -11.54
CA LEU A 130 -1.84 20.36 -10.32
C LEU A 130 -2.81 21.47 -9.94
N ASP A 131 -3.17 22.33 -10.90
CA ASP A 131 -4.11 23.46 -10.69
C ASP A 131 -5.53 22.98 -10.36
N LEU A 132 -5.97 21.88 -10.95
CA LEU A 132 -7.27 21.27 -10.65
C LEU A 132 -7.30 20.77 -9.22
N ILE A 133 -6.28 20.01 -8.81
CA ILE A 133 -6.16 19.44 -7.47
C ILE A 133 -6.06 20.57 -6.43
N HIS A 134 -5.20 21.55 -6.69
CA HIS A 134 -5.04 22.71 -5.79
C HIS A 134 -6.38 23.43 -5.56
N ARG A 135 -7.14 23.74 -6.62
CA ARG A 135 -8.47 24.35 -6.50
C ARG A 135 -9.44 23.46 -5.74
N ALA A 136 -9.50 22.17 -6.08
CA ALA A 136 -10.40 21.22 -5.45
C ALA A 136 -10.14 21.07 -3.95
N TRP A 137 -8.86 21.06 -3.54
CA TRP A 137 -8.47 20.90 -2.14
C TRP A 137 -8.50 22.19 -1.33
N SER A 138 -8.40 23.34 -1.98
CA SER A 138 -8.54 24.66 -1.34
C SER A 138 -10.00 25.02 -1.05
N ASP A 139 -10.97 24.43 -1.75
CA ASP A 139 -12.38 24.62 -1.47
C ASP A 139 -12.75 23.96 -0.14
N TRP A 140 -13.09 24.78 0.84
CA TRP A 140 -13.30 24.33 2.21
C TRP A 140 -14.70 23.75 2.49
N GLU A 141 -15.64 23.97 1.60
CA GLU A 141 -17.03 23.56 1.80
C GLU A 141 -17.28 22.11 1.38
N ARG A 142 -16.42 21.53 0.55
CA ARG A 142 -16.60 20.20 0.01
C ARG A 142 -15.31 19.36 0.04
N TYR A 143 -15.42 18.14 0.54
CA TYR A 143 -14.41 17.11 0.21
C TYR A 143 -14.50 16.85 -1.29
N ALA A 144 -13.46 17.22 -2.03
CA ALA A 144 -13.38 16.94 -3.45
C ALA A 144 -12.39 15.78 -3.66
N HIS A 145 -12.92 14.63 -4.03
CA HIS A 145 -12.10 13.54 -4.55
C HIS A 145 -11.64 13.91 -5.97
N VAL A 146 -10.33 13.86 -6.20
CA VAL A 146 -9.73 13.99 -7.53
C VAL A 146 -9.02 12.68 -7.85
N GLY A 147 -9.56 11.89 -8.77
CA GLY A 147 -9.08 10.54 -9.07
C GLY A 147 -7.60 10.48 -9.49
N THR A 148 -7.07 11.56 -10.06
CA THR A 148 -5.67 11.66 -10.49
C THR A 148 -4.74 12.27 -9.42
N ALA A 149 -5.23 12.61 -8.23
CA ALA A 149 -4.42 13.25 -7.19
C ALA A 149 -3.23 12.38 -6.77
N THR A 150 -3.44 11.10 -6.49
CA THR A 150 -2.37 10.18 -6.07
C THR A 150 -1.29 10.04 -7.14
N LEU A 151 -1.67 9.98 -8.42
CA LEU A 151 -0.78 9.96 -9.57
C LEU A 151 0.08 11.23 -9.63
N THR A 152 -0.55 12.40 -9.47
CA THR A 152 0.14 13.71 -9.45
C THR A 152 1.13 13.80 -8.29
N LEU A 153 0.73 13.39 -7.07
CA LEU A 153 1.62 13.35 -5.90
C LEU A 153 2.82 12.43 -6.12
N SER A 154 2.60 11.26 -6.74
CA SER A 154 3.66 10.32 -7.11
C SER A 154 4.65 10.96 -8.10
N CYS A 155 4.16 11.68 -9.11
CA CYS A 155 5.00 12.39 -10.07
C CYS A 155 5.79 13.54 -9.45
N LEU A 156 5.17 14.34 -8.57
CA LEU A 156 5.86 15.41 -7.84
C LEU A 156 6.99 14.86 -6.97
N LEU A 157 6.75 13.74 -6.27
CA LEU A 157 7.73 13.08 -5.43
C LEU A 157 8.94 12.62 -6.26
N GLU A 158 8.70 11.91 -7.37
CA GLU A 158 9.77 11.36 -8.21
C GLU A 158 10.50 12.45 -9.03
N ALA A 159 9.82 13.55 -9.37
CA ALA A 159 10.45 14.72 -9.97
C ALA A 159 11.31 15.54 -9.00
N GLY A 160 11.34 15.21 -7.71
CA GLY A 160 12.06 15.96 -6.69
C GLY A 160 11.41 17.30 -6.32
N ARG A 161 10.14 17.53 -6.72
CA ARG A 161 9.37 18.76 -6.45
C ARG A 161 8.74 18.70 -5.05
N HIS A 162 9.57 18.40 -4.04
CA HIS A 162 9.13 18.09 -2.69
C HIS A 162 8.43 19.25 -1.99
N ASP A 163 8.94 20.49 -2.16
CA ASP A 163 8.33 21.67 -1.51
C ASP A 163 6.95 21.97 -2.09
N GLU A 164 6.77 21.78 -3.39
CA GLU A 164 5.50 21.96 -4.06
C GLU A 164 4.48 20.88 -3.67
N LEU A 165 4.94 19.64 -3.54
CA LEU A 165 4.14 18.53 -3.02
C LEU A 165 3.65 18.83 -1.60
N LEU A 166 4.54 19.28 -0.71
CA LEU A 166 4.21 19.62 0.66
C LEU A 166 3.23 20.81 0.71
N ALA A 167 3.45 21.84 -0.13
CA ALA A 167 2.53 22.98 -0.24
C ALA A 167 1.14 22.54 -0.72
N LEU A 168 1.05 21.64 -1.70
CA LEU A 168 -0.21 21.10 -2.19
C LEU A 168 -0.95 20.31 -1.10
N LEU A 169 -0.25 19.48 -0.31
CA LEU A 169 -0.86 18.76 0.81
C LEU A 169 -1.31 19.69 1.94
N ALA A 170 -0.63 20.82 2.15
CA ALA A 170 -0.96 21.78 3.21
C ALA A 170 -2.31 22.50 2.98
N VAL A 171 -2.78 22.65 1.73
CA VAL A 171 -4.10 23.24 1.45
C VAL A 171 -5.24 22.27 1.72
N LYS A 172 -4.94 20.97 1.82
CA LYS A 172 -5.93 19.91 2.01
C LYS A 172 -6.41 19.87 3.46
N LYS A 173 -7.72 20.02 3.70
CA LYS A 173 -8.30 19.94 5.04
C LYS A 173 -8.48 18.53 5.56
N THR A 174 -8.93 17.63 4.70
CA THR A 174 -9.09 16.23 5.07
C THR A 174 -7.77 15.52 4.87
N ARG A 175 -7.13 15.17 5.98
CA ARG A 175 -5.85 14.49 6.00
C ARG A 175 -6.10 12.98 5.92
N LEU A 176 -5.54 12.32 4.91
CA LEU A 176 -5.69 10.89 4.67
C LEU A 176 -4.34 10.30 4.31
N TRP A 177 -3.94 9.23 4.99
CA TRP A 177 -2.63 8.63 4.84
C TRP A 177 -2.28 8.24 3.40
N PHE A 178 -3.24 7.82 2.60
CA PHE A 178 -2.95 7.42 1.22
C PHE A 178 -2.41 8.59 0.35
N ASP A 179 -2.69 9.85 0.71
CA ASP A 179 -2.07 11.04 0.10
C ASP A 179 -0.90 11.54 0.95
N ASP A 180 -1.09 11.66 2.27
CA ASP A 180 -0.12 12.25 3.18
C ASP A 180 1.19 11.46 3.27
N LYS A 181 1.19 10.16 2.95
CA LYS A 181 2.41 9.35 2.85
C LYS A 181 3.44 9.93 1.87
N PHE A 182 3.00 10.60 0.79
CA PHE A 182 3.89 11.28 -0.16
C PHE A 182 4.59 12.47 0.47
N GLY A 183 3.90 13.23 1.34
CA GLY A 183 4.51 14.31 2.11
C GLY A 183 5.55 13.80 3.10
N ALA A 184 5.21 12.74 3.83
CA ALA A 184 6.14 12.09 4.74
C ALA A 184 7.39 11.53 4.01
N GLU A 185 7.21 10.92 2.84
CA GLU A 185 8.30 10.43 2.01
C GLU A 185 9.14 11.59 1.43
N ALA A 186 8.52 12.70 1.01
CA ALA A 186 9.22 13.88 0.56
C ALA A 186 10.17 14.44 1.64
N LEU A 187 9.70 14.49 2.89
CA LEU A 187 10.54 14.89 4.03
C LEU A 187 11.73 13.94 4.25
N ILE A 188 11.51 12.62 4.12
CA ILE A 188 12.59 11.63 4.18
C ILE A 188 13.63 11.89 3.09
N ARG A 189 13.19 12.09 1.83
CA ARG A 189 14.09 12.37 0.70
C ARG A 189 14.84 13.68 0.81
N GLN A 190 14.32 14.63 1.59
CA GLN A 190 15.02 15.86 1.99
C GLN A 190 16.00 15.65 3.16
N GLY A 191 16.15 14.43 3.72
CA GLY A 191 16.96 14.15 4.89
C GLY A 191 16.35 14.61 6.21
N ARG A 192 15.05 14.93 6.24
CA ARG A 192 14.31 15.48 7.38
C ARG A 192 13.48 14.39 8.05
N GLU A 193 14.15 13.31 8.52
CA GLU A 193 13.44 12.14 9.09
C GLU A 193 12.65 12.47 10.35
N ASP A 194 13.15 13.36 11.23
CA ASP A 194 12.42 13.77 12.43
C ASP A 194 11.15 14.57 12.08
N ASP A 195 11.21 15.40 11.03
CA ASP A 195 10.04 16.12 10.54
C ASP A 195 9.04 15.16 9.89
N ALA A 196 9.51 14.12 9.18
CA ALA A 196 8.65 13.08 8.60
C ALA A 196 7.92 12.28 9.68
N LEU A 197 8.62 11.96 10.78
CA LEU A 197 8.03 11.28 11.93
C LEU A 197 6.96 12.18 12.58
N ALA A 198 7.28 13.42 12.89
CA ALA A 198 6.35 14.38 13.48
C ALA A 198 5.12 14.60 12.56
N TYR A 199 5.33 14.74 11.25
CA TYR A 199 4.27 14.87 10.25
C TYR A 199 3.31 13.67 10.28
N ALA A 200 3.84 12.44 10.30
CA ALA A 200 3.02 11.25 10.35
C ALA A 200 2.27 11.11 11.71
N GLU A 201 2.92 11.48 12.82
CA GLU A 201 2.31 11.45 14.16
C GLU A 201 1.11 12.39 14.28
N THR A 202 1.12 13.57 13.62
CA THR A 202 -0.05 14.46 13.63
C THR A 202 -1.31 13.80 13.06
N LEU A 203 -1.16 12.79 12.20
CA LEU A 203 -2.29 12.04 11.64
C LEU A 203 -2.84 10.97 12.60
N LEU A 204 -2.09 10.64 13.66
CA LEU A 204 -2.53 9.74 14.72
C LEU A 204 -3.27 10.46 15.86
N GLU A 205 -3.21 11.80 15.92
CA GLU A 205 -3.83 12.64 16.98
C GLU A 205 -5.36 12.75 16.85
N GLY A 206 -5.99 11.88 16.08
CA GLY A 206 -7.43 11.78 15.93
C GLY A 206 -8.04 10.57 16.62
N ASP A 207 -9.29 10.28 16.30
CA ASP A 207 -9.95 9.05 16.74
C ASP A 207 -9.12 7.82 16.26
N ARG A 208 -8.95 6.82 17.13
CA ARG A 208 -8.22 5.57 16.85
C ARG A 208 -8.73 4.78 15.62
N GLN A 209 -9.82 5.23 15.01
CA GLN A 209 -10.36 4.72 13.76
C GLN A 209 -9.87 5.47 12.52
N THR A 210 -8.81 6.28 12.62
CA THR A 210 -8.23 6.99 11.48
C THR A 210 -7.87 6.01 10.37
N TRP A 211 -8.39 6.26 9.18
CA TRP A 211 -8.07 5.48 8.00
C TRP A 211 -6.55 5.47 7.76
N GLY A 212 -5.97 4.27 7.69
CA GLY A 212 -4.52 4.12 7.56
C GLY A 212 -3.74 4.09 8.88
N HIS A 213 -4.39 4.05 10.05
CA HIS A 213 -3.72 4.03 11.36
C HIS A 213 -2.58 3.00 11.43
N HIS A 214 -2.83 1.79 10.96
CA HIS A 214 -1.83 0.72 10.94
C HIS A 214 -0.61 1.09 10.07
N ASP A 215 -0.85 1.65 8.89
CA ASP A 215 0.21 2.01 7.94
C ASP A 215 1.02 3.21 8.44
N ILE A 216 0.37 4.19 9.10
CA ILE A 216 1.04 5.32 9.76
C ILE A 216 1.96 4.81 10.86
N CYS A 217 1.46 3.94 11.74
CA CYS A 217 2.27 3.35 12.81
C CYS A 217 3.46 2.56 12.26
N ARG A 218 3.26 1.80 11.17
CA ARG A 218 4.33 1.07 10.49
C ARG A 218 5.39 2.00 9.90
N PHE A 219 4.97 3.13 9.35
CA PHE A 219 5.87 4.16 8.85
C PHE A 219 6.69 4.79 9.99
N CYS A 220 6.06 5.20 11.08
CA CYS A 220 6.73 5.75 12.26
C CYS A 220 7.70 4.73 12.90
N GLU A 221 7.26 3.47 13.02
CA GLU A 221 8.09 2.35 13.48
C GLU A 221 9.37 2.22 12.66
N ALA A 222 9.24 2.22 11.33
CA ALA A 222 10.37 2.05 10.42
C ALA A 222 11.39 3.19 10.55
N ILE A 223 10.94 4.44 10.70
CA ILE A 223 11.84 5.59 10.93
C ILE A 223 12.60 5.41 12.25
N MET A 224 11.88 5.14 13.35
CA MET A 224 12.51 5.02 14.66
C MET A 224 13.51 3.86 14.74
N VAL A 225 13.21 2.73 14.07
CA VAL A 225 14.17 1.59 13.98
C VAL A 225 15.43 2.02 13.24
N ARG A 226 15.32 2.73 12.10
CA ARG A 226 16.50 3.27 11.38
C ARG A 226 17.31 4.25 12.23
N GLN A 227 16.66 5.01 13.09
CA GLN A 227 17.31 5.93 14.04
C GLN A 227 17.95 5.22 15.26
N GLY A 228 17.93 3.88 15.32
CA GLY A 228 18.45 3.11 16.46
C GLY A 228 17.54 3.14 17.70
N LYS A 229 16.30 3.63 17.59
CA LYS A 229 15.30 3.71 18.67
C LYS A 229 14.35 2.52 18.65
N ALA A 230 14.88 1.30 18.41
CA ALA A 230 14.05 0.10 18.19
C ALA A 230 13.14 -0.26 19.38
N ASP A 231 13.59 -0.03 20.62
CA ASP A 231 12.79 -0.31 21.81
C ASP A 231 11.60 0.63 21.96
N ASP A 232 11.77 1.90 21.61
CA ASP A 232 10.67 2.88 21.64
C ASP A 232 9.71 2.62 20.47
N ALA A 233 10.24 2.31 19.28
CA ALA A 233 9.44 1.92 18.12
C ALA A 233 8.55 0.70 18.44
N TYR A 234 9.13 -0.31 19.08
CA TYR A 234 8.40 -1.50 19.53
C TYR A 234 7.23 -1.17 20.45
N ARG A 235 7.50 -0.39 21.53
CA ARG A 235 6.47 -0.06 22.52
C ARG A 235 5.40 0.86 21.97
N ARG A 236 5.78 1.87 21.18
CA ARG A 236 4.85 2.90 20.70
C ARG A 236 4.00 2.44 19.52
N TYR A 237 4.58 1.67 18.61
CA TYR A 237 3.96 1.33 17.33
C TYR A 237 3.91 -0.17 17.06
N GLY A 238 5.00 -0.89 17.23
CA GLY A 238 5.12 -2.28 16.82
C GLY A 238 4.16 -3.20 17.55
N LEU A 239 4.20 -3.18 18.87
CA LEU A 239 3.37 -4.06 19.70
C LEU A 239 1.88 -3.70 19.64
N PRO A 240 1.45 -2.42 19.78
CA PRO A 240 0.03 -2.04 19.67
C PRO A 240 -0.62 -2.31 18.33
N THR A 241 0.16 -2.38 17.24
CA THR A 241 -0.33 -2.63 15.88
C THR A 241 0.04 -4.01 15.36
N ALA A 242 0.50 -4.90 16.24
CA ALA A 242 0.78 -6.28 15.85
C ALA A 242 -0.48 -6.93 15.25
N SER A 243 -0.33 -7.50 14.05
CA SER A 243 -1.44 -8.08 13.31
C SER A 243 -0.99 -9.29 12.48
N GLY A 244 -1.93 -10.16 12.17
CA GLY A 244 -1.66 -11.34 11.35
C GLY A 244 -2.93 -12.16 11.14
N ASN A 245 -2.98 -12.95 10.07
CA ASN A 245 -4.12 -13.82 9.76
C ASN A 245 -4.31 -14.94 10.81
N THR A 246 -3.28 -15.23 11.58
CA THR A 246 -3.29 -16.16 12.71
C THR A 246 -2.37 -15.64 13.82
N TRP A 247 -2.60 -16.08 15.06
CA TRP A 247 -1.75 -15.72 16.21
C TRP A 247 -0.29 -16.11 15.98
N LEU A 248 -0.04 -17.26 15.37
CA LEU A 248 1.29 -17.69 14.97
C LEU A 248 1.92 -16.78 13.91
N ALA A 249 1.15 -16.34 12.92
CA ALA A 249 1.64 -15.42 11.90
C ALA A 249 1.98 -14.05 12.48
N MET A 250 1.17 -13.56 13.42
CA MET A 250 1.41 -12.32 14.16
C MET A 250 2.74 -12.38 14.93
N TRP A 251 2.96 -13.45 15.71
CA TRP A 251 4.21 -13.63 16.43
C TRP A 251 5.42 -13.72 15.48
N ARG A 252 5.33 -14.50 14.41
CA ARG A 252 6.41 -14.63 13.42
C ARG A 252 6.75 -13.29 12.73
N ASP A 253 5.75 -12.46 12.47
CA ASP A 253 5.97 -11.12 11.92
C ASP A 253 6.73 -10.25 12.92
N MET A 254 6.37 -10.30 14.21
CA MET A 254 7.08 -9.56 15.26
C MET A 254 8.52 -10.04 15.43
N VAL A 255 8.77 -11.33 15.46
CA VAL A 255 10.14 -11.90 15.53
C VAL A 255 10.98 -11.45 14.32
N LYS A 256 10.40 -11.42 13.13
CA LYS A 256 11.09 -10.96 11.91
C LYS A 256 11.42 -9.46 11.96
N ARG A 257 10.54 -8.64 12.52
CA ARG A 257 10.74 -7.19 12.63
C ARG A 257 11.72 -6.77 13.73
N TYR A 258 11.80 -7.56 14.79
CA TYR A 258 12.65 -7.31 15.95
C TYR A 258 13.59 -8.49 16.19
N PRO A 259 14.55 -8.76 15.29
CA PRO A 259 15.40 -9.96 15.36
C PRO A 259 16.32 -9.97 16.58
N ASP A 260 16.63 -8.81 17.16
CA ASP A 260 17.49 -8.66 18.33
C ASP A 260 16.73 -8.84 19.66
N ARG A 261 15.39 -8.97 19.61
CA ARG A 261 14.59 -9.25 20.80
C ARG A 261 14.39 -10.76 21.01
N ASP A 262 14.33 -11.15 22.26
CA ASP A 262 13.99 -12.52 22.62
C ASP A 262 12.60 -12.90 22.08
N ALA A 263 12.57 -13.92 21.23
CA ALA A 263 11.35 -14.39 20.59
C ALA A 263 10.29 -14.88 21.60
N ARG A 264 10.74 -15.39 22.78
CA ARG A 264 9.85 -15.79 23.87
C ARG A 264 9.22 -14.55 24.52
N ALA A 265 10.01 -13.53 24.85
CA ALA A 265 9.52 -12.29 25.42
C ALA A 265 8.52 -11.59 24.48
N LEU A 266 8.76 -11.61 23.15
CA LEU A 266 7.81 -11.12 22.16
C LEU A 266 6.46 -11.86 22.21
N LEU A 267 6.47 -13.18 22.42
CA LEU A 267 5.24 -13.96 22.58
C LEU A 267 4.50 -13.60 23.87
N GLU A 268 5.22 -13.46 24.97
CA GLU A 268 4.65 -13.07 26.26
C GLU A 268 4.01 -11.68 26.23
N ASP A 269 4.67 -10.70 25.59
CA ASP A 269 4.14 -9.35 25.37
C ASP A 269 2.84 -9.36 24.54
N LEU A 270 2.82 -10.16 23.46
CA LEU A 270 1.64 -10.32 22.60
C LEU A 270 0.47 -10.97 23.36
N ILE A 271 0.75 -11.99 24.19
CA ILE A 271 -0.26 -12.64 25.03
C ILE A 271 -0.81 -11.66 26.06
N ALA A 272 0.06 -10.84 26.68
CA ALA A 272 -0.35 -9.84 27.66
C ALA A 272 -1.25 -8.74 27.07
N LEU A 273 -1.06 -8.41 25.79
CA LEU A 273 -1.86 -7.42 25.09
C LEU A 273 -3.29 -7.92 24.79
N HIS A 274 -3.50 -9.23 24.72
CA HIS A 274 -4.77 -9.82 24.28
C HIS A 274 -5.52 -10.51 25.41
N VAL A 275 -6.79 -10.14 25.60
CA VAL A 275 -7.65 -10.64 26.68
C VAL A 275 -7.90 -12.15 26.65
N ARG A 276 -7.74 -12.80 25.48
CA ARG A 276 -8.03 -14.23 25.29
C ARG A 276 -6.74 -15.05 25.12
N LYS A 277 -6.10 -15.38 26.22
CA LYS A 277 -4.83 -16.15 26.24
C LYS A 277 -4.92 -17.51 25.55
N GLY A 278 -6.03 -18.23 25.70
CA GLY A 278 -6.22 -19.56 25.13
C GLY A 278 -6.04 -19.64 23.60
N LYS A 279 -6.27 -18.55 22.87
CA LYS A 279 -6.04 -18.49 21.41
C LYS A 279 -4.57 -18.57 21.04
N TRP A 280 -3.66 -18.32 21.96
CA TRP A 280 -2.21 -18.38 21.74
C TRP A 280 -1.60 -19.77 21.90
N PHE A 281 -2.38 -20.76 22.40
CA PHE A 281 -1.95 -22.14 22.60
C PHE A 281 -1.19 -22.73 21.41
N ALA A 282 -1.81 -22.64 20.22
CA ALA A 282 -1.21 -23.21 19.01
C ALA A 282 0.09 -22.47 18.60
N ALA A 283 0.18 -21.17 18.82
CA ALA A 283 1.38 -20.38 18.55
C ALA A 283 2.50 -20.77 19.52
N ALA A 284 2.24 -20.80 20.83
CA ALA A 284 3.19 -21.17 21.88
C ALA A 284 3.70 -22.62 21.69
N LYS A 285 2.80 -23.57 21.40
CA LYS A 285 3.15 -24.97 21.11
C LYS A 285 4.07 -25.08 19.89
N THR A 286 3.77 -24.36 18.81
CA THR A 286 4.57 -24.40 17.58
C THR A 286 5.93 -23.74 17.80
N ALA A 287 6.02 -22.73 18.66
CA ALA A 287 7.26 -22.09 19.09
C ALA A 287 8.07 -22.93 20.09
N THR A 288 7.57 -24.09 20.51
CA THR A 288 8.17 -25.00 21.52
C THR A 288 8.24 -24.40 22.95
N TYR A 289 7.46 -23.37 23.24
CA TYR A 289 7.32 -22.81 24.60
C TYR A 289 6.17 -23.51 25.33
N PHE A 290 6.44 -24.75 25.80
CA PHE A 290 5.41 -25.64 26.32
C PHE A 290 4.80 -25.16 27.65
N ASP A 291 5.56 -24.46 28.49
CA ASP A 291 5.07 -23.84 29.71
C ASP A 291 4.04 -22.74 29.40
N ILE A 292 4.33 -21.85 28.44
CA ILE A 292 3.38 -20.82 27.96
C ILE A 292 2.14 -21.50 27.33
N ALA A 293 2.35 -22.59 26.57
CA ALA A 293 1.22 -23.31 25.98
C ALA A 293 0.30 -23.93 27.06
N LEU A 294 0.86 -24.48 28.14
CA LEU A 294 0.08 -25.01 29.26
C LEU A 294 -0.73 -23.90 29.97
N ASP A 295 -0.12 -22.75 30.21
CA ASP A 295 -0.81 -21.59 30.79
C ASP A 295 -1.96 -21.11 29.90
N CYS A 296 -1.75 -21.09 28.56
CA CYS A 296 -2.78 -20.75 27.61
C CYS A 296 -3.92 -21.78 27.56
N ALA A 297 -3.63 -23.07 27.82
CA ALA A 297 -4.64 -24.13 27.85
C ALA A 297 -5.53 -24.08 29.10
N ALA A 298 -5.01 -23.56 30.20
CA ALA A 298 -5.78 -23.40 31.43
C ALA A 298 -6.84 -22.29 31.40
N ASP A 299 -6.74 -21.39 30.42
CA ASP A 299 -7.64 -20.25 30.20
C ASP A 299 -8.77 -20.56 29.19
N HIS A 300 -8.99 -21.82 28.83
CA HIS A 300 -10.07 -22.31 27.99
C HIS A 300 -11.21 -22.79 28.85
#